data_dbdcf01126c3b4f1b3b5ed886aa598f6
#
_entry.id   dbdcf01126c3b4f1b3b5ed886aa598f6
#
_cell.length_a   1.000
_cell.length_b   1.000
_cell.length_c   1.000
_cell.angle_alpha   90.00
_cell.angle_beta   90.00
_cell.angle_gamma   90.00
#
_symmetry.space_group_name_H-M   'P 1'
#
loop_
_entity.id
_entity.type
_entity.pdbx_description
1 polymer ?
#
loop_
_entity_poly.entity_id
_entity_poly.type
_entity_poly.pdbx_seq_one_letter_code
_entity_poly.pdbx_strand_id
1 'polypeptide(L)'
;MNCFDKTRAKEYFFCFLQGIPKIEECLEEFWNLNENKIMKWYMKQQKEDDIIISASPDFLLRPICKRLGIHSLIASNVNIYTGKFEGPNCYGKEKIVRFRKEYPNNSIDNFYSDSISDIYLKEIAYNGFLERNNAIEQWTENTNANKFVSIEFLRFVIIGGVNAFNGILFAYIFSLFMQKNIGFICGYIVSLTISYLLNSFITFREELEMKRYIKFCISYIPNFLLQNIIVFIFLNLLKWPTLCVYMIAVGVSVPITYLLVSCFAFDKTKKVYRK
;
A
#
# COMPACT_ATOMS: atom_id res chain seq x y z
N MET A 1 6.67 3.11 19.79
CA MET A 1 7.62 2.23 19.09
C MET A 1 7.33 2.38 17.59
N ASN A 2 8.19 3.12 16.88
CA ASN A 2 7.94 3.53 15.49
C ASN A 2 7.92 2.30 14.58
N CYS A 3 6.78 2.03 14.00
CA CYS A 3 6.60 1.06 12.94
C CYS A 3 7.56 1.40 11.79
N PHE A 4 8.19 0.40 11.21
CA PHE A 4 9.19 0.46 10.13
C PHE A 4 8.87 1.55 9.11
N ASP A 5 9.46 2.73 9.28
CA ASP A 5 9.46 3.76 8.27
C ASP A 5 10.28 3.25 7.09
N LYS A 6 9.67 3.23 5.90
CA LYS A 6 10.34 2.78 4.67
C LYS A 6 11.66 3.53 4.43
N THR A 7 11.74 4.78 4.86
CA THR A 7 12.94 5.61 4.75
C THR A 7 14.04 5.08 5.66
N ARG A 8 13.73 4.80 6.93
CA ARG A 8 14.69 4.20 7.87
C ARG A 8 15.15 2.81 7.43
N ALA A 9 14.22 1.98 6.92
CA ALA A 9 14.59 0.67 6.39
C ALA A 9 15.59 0.78 5.22
N LYS A 10 15.39 1.77 4.34
CA LYS A 10 16.35 2.06 3.26
C LYS A 10 17.68 2.58 3.78
N GLU A 11 17.68 3.43 4.82
CA GLU A 11 18.92 3.91 5.44
C GLU A 11 19.73 2.76 6.06
N TYR A 12 19.07 1.83 6.77
CA TYR A 12 19.74 0.61 7.23
C TYR A 12 20.31 -0.22 6.08
N PHE A 13 19.56 -0.35 5.00
CA PHE A 13 20.03 -1.05 3.81
C PHE A 13 21.23 -0.32 3.18
N PHE A 14 21.22 1.00 3.13
CA PHE A 14 22.31 1.80 2.53
C PHE A 14 23.54 1.98 3.42
N CYS A 15 23.53 1.51 4.68
CA CYS A 15 24.69 1.65 5.57
C CYS A 15 25.95 0.96 5.03
N PHE A 16 25.82 -0.02 4.12
CA PHE A 16 26.97 -0.67 3.47
C PHE A 16 27.83 0.30 2.64
N LEU A 17 27.26 1.43 2.20
CA LEU A 17 27.99 2.46 1.45
C LEU A 17 29.17 3.01 2.24
N GLN A 18 29.10 3.02 3.57
CA GLN A 18 30.20 3.49 4.44
C GLN A 18 31.47 2.64 4.32
N GLY A 19 31.33 1.40 3.84
CA GLY A 19 32.47 0.47 3.69
C GLY A 19 33.00 0.38 2.25
N ILE A 20 32.46 1.15 1.30
CA ILE A 20 32.89 1.07 -0.10
C ILE A 20 33.88 2.20 -0.40
N PRO A 21 35.16 1.88 -0.58
CA PRO A 21 36.13 2.84 -1.13
C PRO A 21 35.81 3.06 -2.63
N LYS A 22 35.93 4.29 -3.13
CA LYS A 22 35.76 4.63 -4.55
C LYS A 22 34.37 4.25 -5.13
N ILE A 23 33.37 4.65 -4.44
CA ILE A 23 31.97 4.30 -4.79
C ILE A 23 31.58 4.73 -6.21
N GLU A 24 32.15 5.80 -6.73
CA GLU A 24 31.92 6.29 -8.10
C GLU A 24 32.41 5.28 -9.15
N GLU A 25 33.56 4.65 -8.94
CA GLU A 25 34.04 3.57 -9.82
C GLU A 25 33.12 2.36 -9.78
N CYS A 26 32.64 1.99 -8.58
CA CYS A 26 31.67 0.90 -8.42
C CYS A 26 30.32 1.20 -9.10
N LEU A 27 29.86 2.46 -9.11
CA LEU A 27 28.65 2.87 -9.80
C LEU A 27 28.79 2.79 -11.32
N GLU A 28 29.93 3.21 -11.86
CA GLU A 28 30.20 3.08 -13.29
C GLU A 28 30.27 1.61 -13.70
N GLU A 29 30.95 0.76 -12.94
CA GLU A 29 30.98 -0.68 -13.19
C GLU A 29 29.60 -1.32 -13.11
N PHE A 30 28.81 -0.95 -12.09
CA PHE A 30 27.43 -1.40 -11.97
C PHE A 30 26.62 -1.10 -13.22
N TRP A 31 26.70 0.11 -13.76
CA TRP A 31 25.95 0.47 -14.94
C TRP A 31 26.52 -0.15 -16.23
N ASN A 32 27.84 -0.35 -16.31
CA ASN A 32 28.45 -1.10 -17.43
C ASN A 32 27.87 -2.51 -17.53
N LEU A 33 27.58 -3.16 -16.40
CA LEU A 33 27.02 -4.50 -16.34
C LEU A 33 25.49 -4.54 -16.50
N ASN A 34 24.78 -3.44 -16.21
CA ASN A 34 23.33 -3.45 -16.07
C ASN A 34 22.60 -2.52 -17.04
N GLU A 35 23.28 -1.70 -17.83
CA GLU A 35 22.64 -0.78 -18.81
C GLU A 35 21.77 -1.54 -19.80
N ASN A 36 22.16 -2.73 -20.22
CA ASN A 36 21.39 -3.60 -21.11
C ASN A 36 20.07 -4.14 -20.52
N LYS A 37 19.86 -3.94 -19.20
CA LYS A 37 18.63 -4.30 -18.50
C LYS A 37 17.58 -3.19 -18.51
N ILE A 38 17.91 -2.03 -19.05
CA ILE A 38 16.92 -0.96 -19.26
C ILE A 38 15.82 -1.49 -20.17
N MET A 39 14.58 -1.18 -19.80
CA MET A 39 13.41 -1.68 -20.49
C MET A 39 13.43 -1.31 -21.98
N LYS A 40 13.33 -2.32 -22.86
CA LYS A 40 13.37 -2.13 -24.31
C LYS A 40 12.27 -1.21 -24.82
N TRP A 41 11.11 -1.20 -24.17
CA TRP A 41 10.02 -0.30 -24.53
C TRP A 41 10.38 1.15 -24.28
N TYR A 42 11.09 1.46 -23.18
CA TYR A 42 11.55 2.81 -22.88
C TYR A 42 12.53 3.33 -23.92
N MET A 43 13.54 2.54 -24.25
CA MET A 43 14.54 2.89 -25.28
C MET A 43 13.94 3.21 -26.66
N LYS A 44 12.75 2.67 -26.97
CA LYS A 44 12.06 2.93 -28.25
C LYS A 44 11.31 4.26 -28.29
N GLN A 45 10.95 4.80 -27.14
CA GLN A 45 10.11 6.00 -27.03
C GLN A 45 10.75 7.15 -26.26
N GLN A 46 11.98 6.96 -25.78
CA GLN A 46 12.73 7.98 -25.04
C GLN A 46 12.83 9.28 -25.83
N LYS A 47 12.71 10.41 -25.12
CA LYS A 47 12.86 11.76 -25.64
C LYS A 47 13.86 12.55 -24.81
N GLU A 48 14.42 13.63 -25.37
CA GLU A 48 15.37 14.50 -24.66
C GLU A 48 14.73 15.24 -23.48
N ASP A 49 13.44 15.51 -23.55
CA ASP A 49 12.66 16.20 -22.51
C ASP A 49 12.06 15.27 -21.45
N ASP A 50 12.41 13.98 -21.48
CA ASP A 50 11.98 13.02 -20.46
C ASP A 50 12.46 13.42 -19.07
N ILE A 51 11.57 13.27 -18.07
CA ILE A 51 11.85 13.50 -16.67
C ILE A 51 11.79 12.17 -15.92
N ILE A 52 12.89 11.76 -15.33
CA ILE A 52 12.91 10.57 -14.46
C ILE A 52 12.57 10.97 -13.04
N ILE A 53 11.52 10.35 -12.47
CA ILE A 53 11.08 10.58 -11.08
C ILE A 53 11.14 9.27 -10.31
N SER A 54 12.07 9.15 -9.37
CA SER A 54 12.37 7.88 -8.70
C SER A 54 12.54 8.01 -7.19
N ALA A 55 12.14 6.95 -6.48
CA ALA A 55 12.44 6.78 -5.05
C ALA A 55 13.83 6.18 -4.78
N SER A 56 14.60 5.89 -5.82
CA SER A 56 16.01 5.46 -5.72
C SER A 56 16.92 6.65 -5.40
N PRO A 57 18.12 6.41 -4.85
CA PRO A 57 19.10 7.46 -4.64
C PRO A 57 19.49 8.16 -5.93
N ASP A 58 19.65 9.48 -5.87
CA ASP A 58 20.02 10.29 -7.03
C ASP A 58 21.41 9.94 -7.58
N PHE A 59 22.38 9.71 -6.70
CA PHE A 59 23.74 9.32 -7.09
C PHE A 59 23.79 8.01 -7.88
N LEU A 60 22.86 7.08 -7.61
CA LEU A 60 22.74 5.81 -8.35
C LEU A 60 22.24 6.03 -9.77
N LEU A 61 21.30 6.96 -9.95
CA LEU A 61 20.64 7.17 -11.25
C LEU A 61 21.34 8.20 -12.14
N ARG A 62 22.11 9.14 -11.58
CA ARG A 62 22.81 10.18 -12.37
C ARG A 62 23.71 9.62 -13.47
N PRO A 63 24.54 8.58 -13.24
CA PRO A 63 25.39 8.05 -14.29
C PRO A 63 24.60 7.53 -15.49
N ILE A 64 23.54 6.77 -15.24
CA ILE A 64 22.73 6.20 -16.33
C ILE A 64 21.89 7.27 -17.03
N CYS A 65 21.32 8.24 -16.32
CA CYS A 65 20.62 9.35 -16.92
C CYS A 65 21.56 10.13 -17.88
N LYS A 66 22.81 10.37 -17.45
CA LYS A 66 23.81 11.01 -18.31
C LYS A 66 24.11 10.21 -19.58
N ARG A 67 24.25 8.88 -19.47
CA ARG A 67 24.49 7.99 -20.63
C ARG A 67 23.33 7.99 -21.60
N LEU A 68 22.10 8.08 -21.08
CA LEU A 68 20.87 8.11 -21.88
C LEU A 68 20.52 9.52 -22.41
N GLY A 69 21.30 10.55 -22.11
CA GLY A 69 20.99 11.93 -22.51
C GLY A 69 19.81 12.54 -21.76
N ILE A 70 19.44 12.00 -20.59
CA ILE A 70 18.35 12.51 -19.76
C ILE A 70 18.90 13.61 -18.85
N HIS A 71 18.37 14.82 -18.99
CA HIS A 71 18.83 15.98 -18.24
C HIS A 71 18.06 16.24 -16.95
N SER A 72 16.82 15.73 -16.85
CA SER A 72 15.92 15.99 -15.72
C SER A 72 15.73 14.75 -14.86
N LEU A 73 16.26 14.80 -13.62
CA LEU A 73 16.18 13.72 -12.63
C LEU A 73 15.68 14.25 -11.31
N ILE A 74 14.50 13.78 -10.88
CA ILE A 74 13.91 14.00 -9.56
C ILE A 74 14.02 12.70 -8.78
N ALA A 75 14.97 12.60 -7.84
CA ALA A 75 15.27 11.37 -7.11
C ALA A 75 15.41 11.63 -5.60
N SER A 76 15.55 10.57 -4.83
CA SER A 76 15.80 10.72 -3.39
C SER A 76 17.22 11.20 -3.14
N ASN A 77 17.36 12.29 -2.39
CA ASN A 77 18.65 12.82 -1.99
C ASN A 77 19.21 11.93 -0.88
N VAL A 78 20.24 11.18 -1.19
CA VAL A 78 20.91 10.26 -0.26
C VAL A 78 22.40 10.54 -0.26
N ASN A 79 22.94 10.73 0.91
CA ASN A 79 24.39 10.94 1.07
C ASN A 79 25.14 9.67 0.68
N ILE A 80 25.99 9.79 -0.33
CA ILE A 80 26.70 8.67 -0.94
C ILE A 80 27.67 7.98 0.03
N TYR A 81 28.18 8.69 1.03
CA TYR A 81 29.15 8.16 1.99
C TYR A 81 28.49 7.59 3.26
N THR A 82 27.32 8.08 3.64
CA THR A 82 26.65 7.67 4.88
C THR A 82 25.43 6.81 4.67
N GLY A 83 24.88 6.80 3.46
CA GLY A 83 23.60 6.12 3.14
C GLY A 83 22.36 6.78 3.74
N LYS A 84 22.50 7.95 4.38
CA LYS A 84 21.38 8.66 5.00
C LYS A 84 20.66 9.55 4.01
N PHE A 85 19.35 9.65 4.17
CA PHE A 85 18.53 10.58 3.38
C PHE A 85 18.79 12.02 3.82
N GLU A 86 19.03 12.89 2.84
CA GLU A 86 19.15 14.34 3.02
C GLU A 86 17.81 15.00 2.62
N GLY A 87 16.75 14.64 3.34
CA GLY A 87 15.38 15.08 3.12
C GLY A 87 14.38 13.95 2.95
N PRO A 88 13.13 14.24 2.54
CA PRO A 88 12.10 13.24 2.37
C PRO A 88 12.45 12.23 1.25
N ASN A 89 12.03 10.97 1.42
CA ASN A 89 12.15 9.97 0.36
C ASN A 89 11.19 10.32 -0.80
N CYS A 90 11.69 10.37 -2.03
CA CYS A 90 10.92 10.66 -3.25
C CYS A 90 9.94 9.52 -3.61
N TYR A 91 8.93 9.28 -2.76
CA TYR A 91 7.99 8.19 -2.86
C TYR A 91 6.54 8.66 -2.73
N GLY A 92 5.64 8.11 -3.54
CA GLY A 92 4.22 8.42 -3.50
C GLY A 92 3.95 9.91 -3.73
N LYS A 93 3.30 10.57 -2.77
CA LYS A 93 2.95 12.00 -2.88
C LYS A 93 4.16 12.93 -2.97
N GLU A 94 5.31 12.56 -2.39
CA GLU A 94 6.52 13.39 -2.46
C GLU A 94 6.99 13.59 -3.92
N LYS A 95 6.73 12.64 -4.81
CA LYS A 95 7.06 12.75 -6.23
C LYS A 95 6.35 13.94 -6.90
N ILE A 96 5.05 14.10 -6.66
CA ILE A 96 4.29 15.25 -7.24
C ILE A 96 4.69 16.57 -6.59
N VAL A 97 4.99 16.58 -5.28
CA VAL A 97 5.44 17.79 -4.58
C VAL A 97 6.74 18.30 -5.20
N ARG A 98 7.72 17.41 -5.43
CA ARG A 98 8.98 17.78 -6.07
C ARG A 98 8.79 18.16 -7.53
N PHE A 99 7.99 17.40 -8.28
CA PHE A 99 7.68 17.74 -9.66
C PHE A 99 7.08 19.16 -9.77
N ARG A 100 6.09 19.50 -8.94
CA ARG A 100 5.46 20.83 -8.95
C ARG A 100 6.38 21.93 -8.45
N LYS A 101 7.37 21.62 -7.62
CA LYS A 101 8.39 22.58 -7.19
C LYS A 101 9.33 22.97 -8.33
N GLU A 102 9.74 22.01 -9.16
CA GLU A 102 10.64 22.25 -10.30
C GLU A 102 9.88 22.69 -11.55
N TYR A 103 8.65 22.18 -11.74
CA TYR A 103 7.80 22.43 -12.92
C TYR A 103 6.38 22.87 -12.50
N PRO A 104 6.22 24.09 -11.96
CA PRO A 104 4.95 24.51 -11.34
C PRO A 104 3.77 24.55 -12.30
N ASN A 105 3.98 24.92 -13.56
CA ASN A 105 2.92 25.11 -14.55
C ASN A 105 2.92 24.04 -15.68
N ASN A 106 3.82 23.05 -15.61
CA ASN A 106 3.91 22.07 -16.67
C ASN A 106 2.84 20.99 -16.53
N SER A 107 2.26 20.59 -17.67
CA SER A 107 1.49 19.36 -17.80
C SER A 107 2.43 18.19 -18.12
N ILE A 108 1.96 16.98 -17.86
CA ILE A 108 2.65 15.74 -18.25
C ILE A 108 1.85 15.13 -19.40
N ASP A 109 2.46 14.99 -20.55
CA ASP A 109 1.79 14.39 -21.71
C ASP A 109 1.58 12.89 -21.50
N ASN A 110 2.67 12.17 -21.24
CA ASN A 110 2.65 10.73 -21.01
C ASN A 110 3.37 10.39 -19.70
N PHE A 111 2.70 9.66 -18.86
CA PHE A 111 3.25 9.20 -17.60
C PHE A 111 3.32 7.68 -17.56
N TYR A 112 4.48 7.14 -17.23
CA TYR A 112 4.74 5.70 -17.13
C TYR A 112 5.19 5.33 -15.74
N SER A 113 4.60 4.29 -15.15
CA SER A 113 5.01 3.77 -13.84
C SER A 113 4.78 2.26 -13.74
N ASP A 114 5.56 1.59 -12.92
CA ASP A 114 5.37 0.21 -12.49
C ASP A 114 4.55 0.10 -11.20
N SER A 115 4.18 1.22 -10.60
CA SER A 115 3.57 1.27 -9.28
C SER A 115 2.31 2.12 -9.20
N ILE A 116 1.23 1.55 -8.67
CA ILE A 116 -0.01 2.28 -8.35
C ILE A 116 0.22 3.39 -7.30
N SER A 117 1.32 3.34 -6.52
CA SER A 117 1.65 4.41 -5.57
C SER A 117 1.88 5.77 -6.23
N ASP A 118 2.13 5.79 -7.53
CA ASP A 118 2.41 6.99 -8.32
C ASP A 118 1.15 7.63 -8.94
N ILE A 119 -0.03 7.24 -8.46
CA ILE A 119 -1.34 7.75 -8.91
C ILE A 119 -1.41 9.27 -8.94
N TYR A 120 -0.74 9.96 -8.00
CA TYR A 120 -0.74 11.42 -7.92
C TYR A 120 -0.09 12.10 -9.13
N LEU A 121 0.91 11.47 -9.77
CA LEU A 121 1.50 11.96 -11.03
C LEU A 121 0.60 11.61 -12.21
N LYS A 122 -0.02 10.42 -12.19
CA LYS A 122 -0.98 10.02 -13.22
C LYS A 122 -2.18 10.97 -13.30
N GLU A 123 -2.68 11.47 -12.15
CA GLU A 123 -3.83 12.40 -12.09
C GLU A 123 -3.58 13.74 -12.79
N ILE A 124 -2.33 14.15 -12.94
CA ILE A 124 -1.94 15.39 -13.63
C ILE A 124 -1.39 15.15 -15.05
N ALA A 125 -1.35 13.90 -15.47
CA ALA A 125 -0.91 13.52 -16.82
C ALA A 125 -2.11 13.37 -17.77
N TYR A 126 -1.93 13.76 -19.03
CA TYR A 126 -2.92 13.52 -20.08
C TYR A 126 -3.11 12.02 -20.31
N ASN A 127 -2.01 11.29 -20.48
CA ASN A 127 -2.02 9.86 -20.66
C ASN A 127 -1.22 9.20 -19.53
N GLY A 128 -1.81 8.21 -18.87
CA GLY A 128 -1.14 7.36 -17.89
C GLY A 128 -0.95 5.95 -18.43
N PHE A 129 0.21 5.38 -18.19
CA PHE A 129 0.55 4.01 -18.58
C PHE A 129 1.13 3.27 -17.39
N LEU A 130 0.73 2.00 -17.25
CA LEU A 130 1.24 1.11 -16.21
C LEU A 130 2.06 0.00 -16.85
N GLU A 131 3.30 -0.16 -16.40
CA GLU A 131 4.15 -1.27 -16.80
C GLU A 131 3.79 -2.51 -15.98
N ARG A 132 3.51 -3.62 -16.66
CA ARG A 132 3.29 -4.94 -16.07
C ARG A 132 3.91 -6.01 -16.94
N ASN A 133 4.79 -6.82 -16.36
CA ASN A 133 5.41 -7.96 -17.04
C ASN A 133 6.07 -7.60 -18.38
N ASN A 134 6.79 -6.48 -18.44
CA ASN A 134 7.42 -5.92 -19.66
C ASN A 134 6.45 -5.46 -20.75
N ALA A 135 5.16 -5.33 -20.43
CA ALA A 135 4.15 -4.75 -21.30
C ALA A 135 3.67 -3.40 -20.75
N ILE A 136 3.34 -2.49 -21.66
CA ILE A 136 2.77 -1.19 -21.31
C ILE A 136 1.27 -1.23 -21.59
N GLU A 137 0.49 -0.99 -20.54
CA GLU A 137 -0.97 -0.92 -20.61
C GLU A 137 -1.44 0.49 -20.28
N GLN A 138 -2.51 0.94 -20.90
CA GLN A 138 -3.10 2.23 -20.55
C GLN A 138 -3.65 2.18 -19.12
N TRP A 139 -3.26 3.15 -18.31
CA TRP A 139 -3.69 3.25 -16.91
C TRP A 139 -5.11 3.83 -16.84
N THR A 140 -6.10 2.95 -16.91
CA THR A 140 -7.52 3.28 -16.80
C THR A 140 -8.00 3.18 -15.35
N GLU A 141 -9.19 3.72 -15.06
CA GLU A 141 -9.81 3.58 -13.72
C GLU A 141 -10.07 2.11 -13.36
N ASN A 142 -10.31 1.26 -14.35
CA ASN A 142 -10.48 -0.19 -14.16
C ASN A 142 -9.19 -0.90 -13.72
N THR A 143 -8.01 -0.36 -13.97
CA THR A 143 -6.76 -0.91 -13.40
C THR A 143 -6.70 -0.76 -11.89
N ASN A 144 -7.50 0.14 -11.31
CA ASN A 144 -7.70 0.25 -9.86
C ASN A 144 -8.70 -0.78 -9.31
N ALA A 145 -9.56 -1.36 -10.15
CA ALA A 145 -10.57 -2.36 -9.74
C ALA A 145 -9.96 -3.72 -9.35
N ASN A 146 -8.74 -4.04 -9.79
CA ASN A 146 -7.98 -5.19 -9.28
C ASN A 146 -7.53 -5.05 -7.81
N LYS A 147 -8.00 -4.02 -7.10
CA LYS A 147 -7.86 -3.85 -5.65
C LYS A 147 -8.53 -4.96 -4.84
N PHE A 148 -9.49 -5.69 -5.42
CA PHE A 148 -10.17 -6.80 -4.75
C PHE A 148 -9.26 -8.00 -4.44
N VAL A 149 -8.19 -8.19 -5.22
CA VAL A 149 -7.18 -9.25 -4.98
C VAL A 149 -5.82 -8.64 -4.65
N SER A 150 -5.82 -7.50 -3.97
CA SER A 150 -4.57 -6.87 -3.53
C SER A 150 -3.93 -7.67 -2.40
N ILE A 151 -2.62 -7.55 -2.25
CA ILE A 151 -1.91 -8.11 -1.07
C ILE A 151 -2.52 -7.58 0.23
N GLU A 152 -3.07 -6.36 0.24
CA GLU A 152 -3.78 -5.79 1.39
C GLU A 152 -5.07 -6.58 1.69
N PHE A 153 -5.84 -6.95 0.66
CA PHE A 153 -7.01 -7.80 0.81
C PHE A 153 -6.67 -9.19 1.35
N LEU A 154 -5.63 -9.84 0.80
CA LEU A 154 -5.18 -11.15 1.29
C LEU A 154 -4.74 -11.08 2.75
N ARG A 155 -3.99 -10.05 3.14
CA ARG A 155 -3.62 -9.82 4.54
C ARG A 155 -4.84 -9.61 5.43
N PHE A 156 -5.82 -8.84 4.97
CA PHE A 156 -7.08 -8.62 5.69
C PHE A 156 -7.83 -9.93 5.93
N VAL A 157 -7.89 -10.82 4.93
CA VAL A 157 -8.53 -12.14 5.06
C VAL A 157 -7.81 -13.02 6.08
N ILE A 158 -6.46 -13.05 6.04
CA ILE A 158 -5.65 -13.81 7.01
C ILE A 158 -5.88 -13.27 8.43
N ILE A 159 -5.84 -11.96 8.61
CA ILE A 159 -6.09 -11.31 9.91
C ILE A 159 -7.52 -11.58 10.37
N GLY A 160 -8.49 -11.63 9.45
CA GLY A 160 -9.87 -12.02 9.73
C GLY A 160 -9.98 -13.44 10.32
N GLY A 161 -9.21 -14.40 9.78
CA GLY A 161 -9.09 -15.75 10.35
C GLY A 161 -8.48 -15.76 11.75
N VAL A 162 -7.39 -15.03 11.95
CA VAL A 162 -6.76 -14.87 13.29
C VAL A 162 -7.73 -14.22 14.27
N ASN A 163 -8.50 -13.22 13.82
CA ASN A 163 -9.51 -12.55 14.64
C ASN A 163 -10.63 -13.52 15.09
N ALA A 164 -11.10 -14.38 14.18
CA ALA A 164 -12.11 -15.38 14.54
C ALA A 164 -11.59 -16.36 15.61
N PHE A 165 -10.35 -16.83 15.47
CA PHE A 165 -9.69 -17.68 16.46
C PHE A 165 -9.55 -16.95 17.80
N ASN A 166 -9.06 -15.72 17.82
CA ASN A 166 -8.92 -14.89 19.02
C ASN A 166 -10.29 -14.65 19.69
N GLY A 167 -11.35 -14.45 18.92
CA GLY A 167 -12.71 -14.28 19.44
C GLY A 167 -13.16 -15.46 20.26
N ILE A 168 -12.97 -16.68 19.76
CA ILE A 168 -13.30 -17.92 20.46
C ILE A 168 -12.42 -18.09 21.70
N LEU A 169 -11.11 -17.89 21.57
CA LEU A 169 -10.14 -18.06 22.63
C LEU A 169 -10.44 -17.13 23.82
N PHE A 170 -10.58 -15.84 23.56
CA PHE A 170 -10.84 -14.87 24.63
C PHE A 170 -12.25 -15.04 25.23
N ALA A 171 -13.26 -15.34 24.43
CA ALA A 171 -14.60 -15.64 24.95
C ALA A 171 -14.56 -16.83 25.90
N TYR A 172 -13.82 -17.89 25.55
CA TYR A 172 -13.65 -19.04 26.41
C TYR A 172 -12.90 -18.68 27.71
N ILE A 173 -11.76 -17.98 27.61
CA ILE A 173 -10.98 -17.56 28.79
C ILE A 173 -11.84 -16.73 29.75
N PHE A 174 -12.54 -15.71 29.25
CA PHE A 174 -13.39 -14.87 30.09
C PHE A 174 -14.57 -15.65 30.70
N SER A 175 -15.11 -16.65 29.98
CA SER A 175 -16.19 -17.49 30.50
C SER A 175 -15.82 -18.35 31.66
N LEU A 176 -14.51 -18.54 31.95
CA LEU A 176 -14.02 -19.24 33.13
C LEU A 176 -14.12 -18.40 34.42
N PHE A 177 -14.13 -17.07 34.28
CA PHE A 177 -14.10 -16.13 35.40
C PHE A 177 -15.40 -15.35 35.61
N MET A 178 -16.30 -15.35 34.61
CA MET A 178 -17.55 -14.60 34.65
C MET A 178 -18.68 -15.35 33.95
N GLN A 179 -19.89 -14.78 33.99
CA GLN A 179 -21.04 -15.37 33.30
C GLN A 179 -20.75 -15.50 31.79
N LYS A 180 -21.15 -16.61 31.17
CA LYS A 180 -20.81 -16.97 29.78
C LYS A 180 -21.17 -15.87 28.79
N ASN A 181 -22.30 -15.19 28.92
CA ASN A 181 -22.72 -14.12 28.05
C ASN A 181 -21.81 -12.88 28.17
N ILE A 182 -21.44 -12.52 29.39
CA ILE A 182 -20.51 -11.40 29.68
C ILE A 182 -19.13 -11.76 29.15
N GLY A 183 -18.67 -13.00 29.42
CA GLY A 183 -17.39 -13.52 28.89
C GLY A 183 -17.31 -13.45 27.37
N PHE A 184 -18.39 -13.80 26.67
CA PHE A 184 -18.46 -13.68 25.23
C PHE A 184 -18.30 -12.23 24.75
N ILE A 185 -19.03 -11.29 25.36
CA ILE A 185 -18.96 -9.86 25.00
C ILE A 185 -17.54 -9.31 25.24
N CYS A 186 -16.95 -9.59 26.41
CA CYS A 186 -15.59 -9.17 26.71
C CYS A 186 -14.56 -9.76 25.73
N GLY A 187 -14.68 -11.04 25.41
CA GLY A 187 -13.84 -11.73 24.45
C GLY A 187 -13.93 -11.12 23.06
N TYR A 188 -15.14 -10.79 22.61
CA TYR A 188 -15.38 -10.12 21.33
C TYR A 188 -14.73 -8.74 21.27
N ILE A 189 -14.86 -7.92 22.32
CA ILE A 189 -14.26 -6.58 22.39
C ILE A 189 -12.73 -6.68 22.31
N VAL A 190 -12.12 -7.59 23.07
CA VAL A 190 -10.66 -7.80 23.05
C VAL A 190 -10.20 -8.28 21.67
N SER A 191 -10.91 -9.23 21.08
CA SER A 191 -10.61 -9.74 19.74
C SER A 191 -10.71 -8.65 18.67
N LEU A 192 -11.75 -7.82 18.72
CA LEU A 192 -11.94 -6.70 17.80
C LEU A 192 -10.82 -5.66 17.93
N THR A 193 -10.37 -5.41 19.17
CA THR A 193 -9.24 -4.50 19.42
C THR A 193 -7.93 -5.05 18.85
N ILE A 194 -7.66 -6.35 19.05
CA ILE A 194 -6.50 -7.03 18.45
C ILE A 194 -6.59 -6.98 16.92
N SER A 195 -7.77 -7.21 16.35
CA SER A 195 -8.00 -7.10 14.90
C SER A 195 -7.68 -5.70 14.37
N TYR A 196 -8.10 -4.65 15.07
CA TYR A 196 -7.74 -3.28 14.73
C TYR A 196 -6.23 -3.05 14.73
N LEU A 197 -5.53 -3.51 15.78
CA LEU A 197 -4.07 -3.39 15.87
C LEU A 197 -3.37 -4.11 14.71
N LEU A 198 -3.73 -5.36 14.45
CA LEU A 198 -3.15 -6.15 13.37
C LEU A 198 -3.42 -5.52 11.99
N ASN A 199 -4.65 -5.06 11.75
CA ASN A 199 -4.97 -4.39 10.49
C ASN A 199 -4.23 -3.07 10.35
N SER A 200 -4.12 -2.27 11.41
CA SER A 200 -3.35 -1.02 11.38
C SER A 200 -1.88 -1.25 11.06
N PHE A 201 -1.23 -2.24 11.69
CA PHE A 201 0.20 -2.49 11.50
C PHE A 201 0.53 -3.28 10.24
N ILE A 202 -0.25 -4.33 9.92
CA ILE A 202 0.11 -5.30 8.88
C ILE A 202 -0.58 -4.99 7.56
N THR A 203 -1.91 -4.74 7.59
CA THR A 203 -2.71 -4.54 6.38
C THR A 203 -2.53 -3.14 5.82
N PHE A 204 -2.90 -2.14 6.60
CA PHE A 204 -2.99 -0.76 6.12
C PHE A 204 -1.75 0.07 6.42
N ARG A 205 -0.89 -0.36 7.36
CA ARG A 205 0.35 0.29 7.77
C ARG A 205 0.13 1.76 8.16
N GLU A 206 -0.86 1.97 9.00
CA GLU A 206 -1.28 3.28 9.49
C GLU A 206 -1.05 3.42 10.99
N GLU A 207 -0.90 4.67 11.44
CA GLU A 207 -0.75 4.98 12.86
C GLU A 207 -2.04 4.69 13.65
N LEU A 208 -1.89 4.34 14.91
CA LEU A 208 -3.02 4.08 15.80
C LEU A 208 -3.66 5.41 16.22
N GLU A 209 -4.96 5.53 15.95
CA GLU A 209 -5.77 6.68 16.35
C GLU A 209 -7.11 6.21 16.92
N MET A 210 -7.56 6.82 18.02
CA MET A 210 -8.85 6.47 18.63
C MET A 210 -10.04 6.71 17.68
N LYS A 211 -9.99 7.78 16.89
CA LYS A 211 -11.03 8.05 15.89
C LYS A 211 -11.10 6.94 14.81
N ARG A 212 -9.96 6.42 14.44
CA ARG A 212 -9.85 5.32 13.46
C ARG A 212 -10.33 4.01 14.06
N TYR A 213 -10.03 3.75 15.33
CA TYR A 213 -10.54 2.59 16.06
C TYR A 213 -12.08 2.59 16.11
N ILE A 214 -12.70 3.72 16.46
CA ILE A 214 -14.16 3.83 16.47
C ILE A 214 -14.76 3.57 15.09
N LYS A 215 -14.17 4.15 14.04
CA LYS A 215 -14.61 3.90 12.65
C LYS A 215 -14.44 2.45 12.24
N PHE A 216 -13.34 1.81 12.66
CA PHE A 216 -13.11 0.38 12.43
C PHE A 216 -14.22 -0.45 13.07
N CYS A 217 -14.55 -0.22 14.33
CA CYS A 217 -15.65 -0.90 15.01
C CYS A 217 -17.00 -0.69 14.29
N ILE A 218 -17.30 0.54 13.88
CA ILE A 218 -18.53 0.87 13.14
C ILE A 218 -18.58 0.13 11.80
N SER A 219 -17.45 -0.06 11.12
CA SER A 219 -17.37 -0.77 9.83
C SER A 219 -17.78 -2.26 9.93
N TYR A 220 -17.78 -2.84 11.12
CA TYR A 220 -18.24 -4.21 11.33
C TYR A 220 -19.76 -4.35 11.52
N ILE A 221 -20.47 -3.25 11.81
CA ILE A 221 -21.95 -3.27 11.96
C ILE A 221 -22.66 -3.67 10.66
N PRO A 222 -22.36 -3.06 9.50
CA PRO A 222 -22.97 -3.47 8.23
C PRO A 222 -22.67 -4.93 7.88
N ASN A 223 -21.47 -5.42 8.21
CA ASN A 223 -21.11 -6.83 8.02
C ASN A 223 -22.06 -7.76 8.80
N PHE A 224 -22.26 -7.47 10.08
CA PHE A 224 -23.18 -8.24 10.93
C PHE A 224 -24.59 -8.23 10.37
N LEU A 225 -25.12 -7.07 9.97
CA LEU A 225 -26.45 -6.94 9.39
C LEU A 225 -26.58 -7.72 8.09
N LEU A 226 -25.58 -7.60 7.20
CA LEU A 226 -25.57 -8.31 5.91
C LEU A 226 -25.58 -9.83 6.10
N GLN A 227 -24.74 -10.34 6.99
CA GLN A 227 -24.72 -11.78 7.30
C GLN A 227 -26.05 -12.28 7.81
N ASN A 228 -26.68 -11.53 8.73
CA ASN A 228 -28.00 -11.90 9.25
C ASN A 228 -29.09 -11.87 8.16
N ILE A 229 -29.07 -10.90 7.23
CA ILE A 229 -29.99 -10.84 6.09
C ILE A 229 -29.81 -12.07 5.18
N ILE A 230 -28.56 -12.40 4.83
CA ILE A 230 -28.27 -13.58 4.00
C ILE A 230 -28.73 -14.85 4.69
N VAL A 231 -28.41 -15.04 5.95
CA VAL A 231 -28.82 -16.19 6.75
C VAL A 231 -30.36 -16.28 6.80
N PHE A 232 -31.06 -15.19 7.06
CA PHE A 232 -32.50 -15.15 7.12
C PHE A 232 -33.12 -15.58 5.78
N ILE A 233 -32.69 -15.02 4.67
CA ILE A 233 -33.21 -15.30 3.34
C ILE A 233 -32.97 -16.77 2.96
N PHE A 234 -31.72 -17.22 3.05
CA PHE A 234 -31.34 -18.53 2.53
C PHE A 234 -31.79 -19.69 3.44
N LEU A 235 -31.75 -19.52 4.76
CA LEU A 235 -32.22 -20.57 5.69
C LEU A 235 -33.75 -20.62 5.79
N ASN A 236 -34.39 -19.45 6.01
CA ASN A 236 -35.82 -19.43 6.33
C ASN A 236 -36.69 -19.44 5.09
N LEU A 237 -36.35 -18.69 4.03
CA LEU A 237 -37.14 -18.61 2.80
C LEU A 237 -36.78 -19.72 1.79
N LEU A 238 -35.48 -19.90 1.53
CA LEU A 238 -35.01 -20.85 0.50
C LEU A 238 -34.70 -22.24 1.05
N LYS A 239 -34.65 -22.41 2.38
CA LYS A 239 -34.37 -23.67 3.08
C LYS A 239 -33.12 -24.40 2.60
N TRP A 240 -32.06 -23.64 2.30
CA TRP A 240 -30.79 -24.18 1.86
C TRP A 240 -30.03 -24.85 3.04
N PRO A 241 -29.08 -25.78 2.75
CA PRO A 241 -28.26 -26.40 3.80
C PRO A 241 -27.50 -25.37 4.61
N THR A 242 -27.60 -25.48 5.94
CA THR A 242 -27.05 -24.49 6.89
C THR A 242 -25.60 -24.15 6.64
N LEU A 243 -24.76 -25.16 6.38
CA LEU A 243 -23.33 -24.98 6.14
C LEU A 243 -23.07 -24.12 4.89
N CYS A 244 -23.80 -24.39 3.79
CA CYS A 244 -23.69 -23.61 2.56
C CYS A 244 -24.07 -22.15 2.78
N VAL A 245 -25.13 -21.91 3.53
CA VAL A 245 -25.60 -20.55 3.83
C VAL A 245 -24.56 -19.78 4.65
N TYR A 246 -23.94 -20.40 5.64
CA TYR A 246 -22.90 -19.74 6.45
C TYR A 246 -21.65 -19.44 5.61
N MET A 247 -21.23 -20.35 4.74
CA MET A 247 -20.11 -20.10 3.82
C MET A 247 -20.40 -18.93 2.88
N ILE A 248 -21.62 -18.85 2.32
CA ILE A 248 -22.03 -17.75 1.45
C ILE A 248 -22.07 -16.42 2.23
N ALA A 249 -22.67 -16.42 3.44
CA ALA A 249 -22.75 -15.24 4.27
C ALA A 249 -21.37 -14.67 4.59
N VAL A 250 -20.42 -15.52 4.96
CA VAL A 250 -19.04 -15.10 5.22
C VAL A 250 -18.35 -14.68 3.92
N GLY A 251 -18.44 -15.48 2.85
CA GLY A 251 -17.79 -15.21 1.57
C GLY A 251 -18.17 -13.86 0.96
N VAL A 252 -19.48 -13.50 1.02
CA VAL A 252 -20.00 -12.23 0.51
C VAL A 252 -19.66 -11.06 1.44
N SER A 253 -19.64 -11.29 2.75
CA SER A 253 -19.44 -10.21 3.72
C SER A 253 -17.97 -9.76 3.85
N VAL A 254 -17.01 -10.65 3.64
CA VAL A 254 -15.57 -10.32 3.78
C VAL A 254 -15.11 -9.22 2.81
N PRO A 255 -15.39 -9.28 1.48
CA PRO A 255 -15.04 -8.21 0.57
C PRO A 255 -15.68 -6.86 0.92
N ILE A 256 -16.95 -6.88 1.33
CA ILE A 256 -17.69 -5.68 1.71
C ILE A 256 -17.09 -5.06 2.98
N THR A 257 -16.78 -5.88 3.98
CA THR A 257 -16.13 -5.42 5.20
C THR A 257 -14.75 -4.83 4.89
N TYR A 258 -13.97 -5.47 4.01
CA TYR A 258 -12.69 -4.92 3.57
C TYR A 258 -12.84 -3.53 2.94
N LEU A 259 -13.82 -3.34 2.05
CA LEU A 259 -14.09 -2.05 1.44
C LEU A 259 -14.48 -0.99 2.47
N LEU A 260 -15.41 -1.32 3.38
CA LEU A 260 -15.83 -0.40 4.43
C LEU A 260 -14.67 -0.03 5.36
N VAL A 261 -13.89 -1.01 5.79
CA VAL A 261 -12.72 -0.77 6.64
C VAL A 261 -11.68 0.07 5.91
N SER A 262 -11.36 -0.27 4.66
CA SER A 262 -10.33 0.45 3.87
C SER A 262 -10.74 1.88 3.53
N CYS A 263 -12.01 2.10 3.16
CA CYS A 263 -12.48 3.41 2.72
C CYS A 263 -12.91 4.31 3.90
N PHE A 264 -13.49 3.73 4.96
CA PHE A 264 -14.06 4.51 6.05
C PHE A 264 -13.12 4.65 7.26
N ALA A 265 -12.50 3.54 7.70
CA ALA A 265 -11.60 3.56 8.85
C ALA A 265 -10.18 3.97 8.49
N PHE A 266 -9.66 3.46 7.37
CA PHE A 266 -8.29 3.68 6.90
C PHE A 266 -8.23 4.52 5.62
N ASP A 267 -9.17 5.47 5.46
CA ASP A 267 -9.24 6.36 4.31
C ASP A 267 -7.95 7.17 4.14
N LYS A 268 -7.15 6.75 3.16
CA LYS A 268 -5.87 7.39 2.83
C LYS A 268 -6.05 8.73 2.10
N THR A 269 -7.25 9.01 1.56
CA THR A 269 -7.51 10.22 0.76
C THR A 269 -7.65 11.47 1.61
N LYS A 270 -8.12 11.34 2.85
CA LYS A 270 -8.33 12.50 3.74
C LYS A 270 -7.05 13.12 4.33
N LYS A 271 -5.90 12.43 4.27
CA LYS A 271 -4.61 13.04 4.67
C LYS A 271 -4.12 14.12 3.69
N VAL A 272 -4.73 14.24 2.52
CA VAL A 272 -4.30 15.17 1.46
C VAL A 272 -4.75 16.62 1.73
N TYR A 273 -5.83 16.81 2.50
CA TYR A 273 -6.42 18.15 2.73
C TYR A 273 -6.19 18.74 4.14
N ARG A 274 -5.35 18.11 4.96
CA ARG A 274 -5.08 18.57 6.34
C ARG A 274 -3.58 18.73 6.62
N LYS A 275 -2.90 19.52 5.81
CA LYS A 275 -1.68 20.26 6.24
C LYS A 275 -1.43 21.41 5.30
#